data_384473cb02638353c755e17ff5cda7af
#
_entry.id   384473cb02638353c755e17ff5cda7af
#
_cell.length_a   1.000
_cell.length_b   1.000
_cell.length_c   1.000
_cell.angle_alpha   90.00
_cell.angle_beta   90.00
_cell.angle_gamma   90.00
#
_symmetry.space_group_name_H-M   'P 1'
#
loop_
_entity.id
_entity.type
_entity.pdbx_description
1 polymer ?
#
loop_
_entity_poly.entity_id
_entity_poly.type
_entity_poly.pdbx_seq_one_letter_code
_entity_poly.pdbx_strand_id
1 'polypeptide(L)'
;MRKNLGKWLLVWPPQAYLLFFFLVPALIMLFASFRFPGDYGGLAPWMYSEDGQTVYDLSVENYTRLTESWVYLQLFVKSFGYALVTTLACLLLAYPVATTLARAPAKWRNLLILLVILPFWSNLLVRVYAWMIILSPSGALTRGINAALDLFGAQPISLMFTPFAVILCMVYVPLPFMILP
;
A
#
# COMPACT_ATOMS: atom_id res chain seq x y z
N MET A 1 16.90 -9.85 41.43
CA MET A 1 17.56 -9.63 40.13
C MET A 1 17.47 -10.79 39.12
N ARG A 2 17.32 -12.05 39.53
CA ARG A 2 17.28 -13.23 38.63
C ARG A 2 15.99 -13.37 37.73
N LYS A 3 14.85 -12.80 38.14
CA LYS A 3 13.57 -12.92 37.41
C LYS A 3 13.52 -12.15 36.05
N ASN A 4 14.38 -11.15 35.87
CA ASN A 4 14.40 -10.36 34.65
C ASN A 4 15.31 -10.97 33.57
N LEU A 5 16.32 -11.74 33.94
CA LEU A 5 17.25 -12.36 32.99
C LEU A 5 16.54 -13.37 32.08
N GLY A 6 15.63 -14.19 32.64
CA GLY A 6 14.86 -15.16 31.85
C GLY A 6 13.92 -14.52 30.84
N LYS A 7 13.31 -13.37 31.19
CA LYS A 7 12.45 -12.60 30.27
C LYS A 7 13.29 -12.00 29.12
N TRP A 8 14.47 -11.46 29.44
CA TRP A 8 15.37 -10.90 28.43
C TRP A 8 15.90 -11.97 27.48
N LEU A 9 16.29 -13.13 27.99
CA LEU A 9 16.74 -14.27 27.16
C LEU A 9 15.66 -14.81 26.22
N LEU A 10 14.38 -14.72 26.59
CA LEU A 10 13.25 -15.12 25.72
C LEU A 10 12.91 -14.07 24.65
N VAL A 11 13.02 -12.79 25.00
CA VAL A 11 12.60 -11.67 24.13
C VAL A 11 13.73 -11.25 23.17
N TRP A 12 14.98 -11.35 23.58
CA TRP A 12 16.12 -10.89 22.79
C TRP A 12 16.34 -11.64 21.45
N PRO A 13 16.27 -12.98 21.38
CA PRO A 13 16.51 -13.69 20.12
C PRO A 13 15.54 -13.31 19.00
N PRO A 14 14.20 -13.29 19.20
CA PRO A 14 13.27 -12.87 18.15
C PRO A 14 13.40 -11.38 17.80
N GLN A 15 13.70 -10.52 18.77
CA GLN A 15 13.94 -9.10 18.51
C GLN A 15 15.22 -8.86 17.74
N ALA A 16 16.32 -9.53 18.10
CA ALA A 16 17.58 -9.45 17.38
C ALA A 16 17.45 -9.95 15.94
N TYR A 17 16.69 -11.04 15.73
CA TYR A 17 16.37 -11.55 14.40
C TYR A 17 15.61 -10.51 13.56
N LEU A 18 14.51 -9.98 14.08
CA LEU A 18 13.72 -8.96 13.39
C LEU A 18 14.54 -7.70 13.10
N LEU A 19 15.32 -7.25 14.08
CA LEU A 19 16.17 -6.07 13.93
C LEU A 19 17.26 -6.29 12.89
N PHE A 20 17.90 -7.44 12.85
CA PHE A 20 18.90 -7.78 11.84
C PHE A 20 18.29 -7.80 10.43
N PHE A 21 17.18 -8.53 10.24
CA PHE A 21 16.52 -8.65 8.94
C PHE A 21 15.85 -7.36 8.47
N PHE A 22 15.55 -6.43 9.38
CA PHE A 22 15.07 -5.10 9.03
C PHE A 22 16.22 -4.11 8.82
N LEU A 23 17.19 -4.09 9.71
CA LEU A 23 18.27 -3.10 9.72
C LEU A 23 19.21 -3.28 8.53
N VAL A 24 19.57 -4.53 8.18
CA VAL A 24 20.50 -4.80 7.08
C VAL A 24 19.96 -4.29 5.75
N PRO A 25 18.74 -4.65 5.30
CA PRO A 25 18.18 -4.06 4.08
C PRO A 25 18.01 -2.54 4.16
N ALA A 26 17.61 -2.00 5.32
CA ALA A 26 17.46 -0.56 5.51
C ALA A 26 18.80 0.18 5.36
N LEU A 27 19.88 -0.35 5.91
CA LEU A 27 21.22 0.22 5.74
C LEU A 27 21.73 0.11 4.30
N ILE A 28 21.44 -1.01 3.61
CA ILE A 28 21.75 -1.15 2.19
C ILE A 28 20.99 -0.11 1.36
N MET A 29 19.71 0.07 1.62
CA MET A 29 18.89 1.09 0.94
C MET A 29 19.38 2.51 1.25
N LEU A 30 19.73 2.79 2.50
CA LEU A 30 20.29 4.08 2.92
C LEU A 30 21.60 4.37 2.18
N PHE A 31 22.51 3.39 2.13
CA PHE A 31 23.77 3.52 1.38
C PHE A 31 23.51 3.68 -0.12
N ALA A 32 22.59 2.90 -0.70
CA ALA A 32 22.22 2.98 -2.10
C ALA A 32 21.64 4.36 -2.48
N SER A 33 20.94 5.05 -1.55
CA SER A 33 20.32 6.35 -1.79
C SER A 33 21.34 7.47 -2.05
N PHE A 34 22.60 7.30 -1.62
CA PHE A 34 23.71 8.22 -1.91
C PHE A 34 24.50 7.87 -3.17
N ARG A 35 24.05 6.88 -3.95
CA ARG A 35 24.75 6.46 -5.18
C ARG A 35 23.99 6.92 -6.41
N PHE A 36 24.76 7.17 -7.48
CA PHE A 36 24.16 7.48 -8.78
C PHE A 36 23.48 6.24 -9.40
N PRO A 37 22.44 6.45 -10.22
CA PRO A 37 21.87 5.38 -11.06
C PRO A 37 22.91 4.93 -12.10
N GLY A 38 23.01 3.62 -12.32
CA GLY A 38 23.86 3.06 -13.37
C GLY A 38 23.23 3.20 -14.76
N ASP A 39 24.05 3.29 -15.80
CA ASP A 39 23.62 3.52 -17.19
C ASP A 39 22.72 2.42 -17.74
N TYR A 40 22.89 1.18 -17.25
CA TYR A 40 22.10 0.00 -17.67
C TYR A 40 21.11 -0.47 -16.62
N GLY A 41 20.77 0.39 -15.66
CA GLY A 41 19.99 0.04 -14.46
C GLY A 41 20.86 -0.43 -13.30
N GLY A 42 20.27 -0.47 -12.09
CA GLY A 42 21.03 -0.70 -10.85
C GLY A 42 21.73 0.56 -10.37
N LEU A 43 22.83 0.39 -9.63
CA LEU A 43 23.61 1.48 -9.03
C LEU A 43 24.98 1.58 -9.70
N ALA A 44 25.42 2.79 -10.00
CA ALA A 44 26.79 3.04 -10.46
C ALA A 44 27.83 2.55 -9.42
N PRO A 45 29.05 2.20 -9.81
CA PRO A 45 30.09 1.84 -8.84
C PRO A 45 30.32 2.99 -7.86
N TRP A 46 30.39 2.70 -6.56
CA TRP A 46 30.68 3.71 -5.52
C TRP A 46 32.16 4.11 -5.47
N MET A 47 32.97 3.37 -6.19
CA MET A 47 34.41 3.55 -6.26
C MET A 47 34.89 3.16 -7.67
N TYR A 48 35.57 4.07 -8.34
CA TYR A 48 36.20 3.81 -9.63
C TYR A 48 37.61 4.38 -9.63
N SER A 49 38.47 3.84 -10.50
CA SER A 49 39.83 4.30 -10.66
C SER A 49 39.92 5.23 -11.84
N GLU A 50 40.31 6.46 -11.61
CA GLU A 50 40.61 7.46 -12.64
C GLU A 50 42.05 7.95 -12.44
N ASP A 51 42.87 7.87 -13.47
CA ASP A 51 44.32 8.22 -13.43
C ASP A 51 45.12 7.60 -12.27
N GLY A 52 44.77 6.35 -11.87
CA GLY A 52 45.45 5.64 -10.80
C GLY A 52 45.08 6.08 -9.38
N GLN A 53 44.11 6.98 -9.26
CA GLN A 53 43.52 7.35 -7.95
C GLN A 53 42.11 6.76 -7.80
N THR A 54 41.80 6.32 -6.59
CA THR A 54 40.46 5.84 -6.24
C THR A 54 39.58 7.04 -5.96
N VAL A 55 38.53 7.25 -6.80
CA VAL A 55 37.54 8.29 -6.61
C VAL A 55 36.29 7.66 -6.01
N TYR A 56 35.76 8.31 -4.95
CA TYR A 56 34.50 7.91 -4.32
C TYR A 56 33.37 8.79 -4.88
N ASP A 57 32.38 8.14 -5.48
CA ASP A 57 31.25 8.81 -6.12
C ASP A 57 29.99 8.66 -5.27
N LEU A 58 29.92 9.48 -4.22
CA LEU A 58 28.76 9.58 -3.35
C LEU A 58 28.14 10.97 -3.52
N SER A 59 26.84 11.01 -3.78
CA SER A 59 26.12 12.25 -4.05
C SER A 59 24.83 12.37 -3.27
N VAL A 60 24.48 13.57 -2.89
CA VAL A 60 23.16 13.95 -2.34
C VAL A 60 22.18 14.39 -3.43
N GLU A 61 22.56 14.30 -4.71
CA GLU A 61 21.77 14.77 -5.85
C GLU A 61 20.39 14.11 -5.92
N ASN A 62 20.25 12.85 -5.50
CA ASN A 62 18.96 12.19 -5.41
C ASN A 62 17.97 12.92 -4.48
N TYR A 63 18.48 13.57 -3.43
CA TYR A 63 17.68 14.36 -2.49
C TYR A 63 17.38 15.76 -3.01
N THR A 64 18.34 16.42 -3.69
CA THR A 64 18.11 17.72 -4.30
C THR A 64 17.11 17.64 -5.44
N ARG A 65 17.13 16.59 -6.26
CA ARG A 65 16.11 16.30 -7.29
C ARG A 65 14.70 16.20 -6.72
N LEU A 66 14.54 15.66 -5.49
CA LEU A 66 13.22 15.60 -4.85
C LEU A 66 12.66 16.99 -4.51
N THR A 67 13.52 17.95 -4.19
CA THR A 67 13.11 19.33 -3.85
C THR A 67 12.99 20.23 -5.07
N GLU A 68 13.79 20.00 -6.10
CA GLU A 68 13.80 20.80 -7.33
C GLU A 68 12.61 20.49 -8.24
N SER A 69 12.14 19.23 -8.22
CA SER A 69 11.06 18.80 -9.11
C SER A 69 9.68 18.94 -8.45
N TRP A 70 8.86 19.88 -8.94
CA TRP A 70 7.48 20.08 -8.53
C TRP A 70 6.61 18.80 -8.65
N VAL A 71 7.00 17.88 -9.55
CA VAL A 71 6.29 16.61 -9.79
C VAL A 71 6.27 15.74 -8.53
N TYR A 72 7.40 15.65 -7.81
CA TYR A 72 7.46 14.86 -6.58
C TYR A 72 6.57 15.42 -5.49
N LEU A 73 6.55 16.74 -5.32
CA LEU A 73 5.68 17.40 -4.35
C LEU A 73 4.19 17.15 -4.69
N GLN A 74 3.82 17.25 -5.96
CA GLN A 74 2.46 16.91 -6.40
C GLN A 74 2.09 15.44 -6.13
N LEU A 75 3.05 14.51 -6.36
CA LEU A 75 2.84 13.09 -6.05
C LEU A 75 2.58 12.88 -4.56
N PHE A 76 3.40 13.50 -3.71
CA PHE A 76 3.21 13.42 -2.26
C PHE A 76 1.84 13.93 -1.83
N VAL A 77 1.46 15.13 -2.26
CA VAL A 77 0.16 15.72 -1.92
C VAL A 77 -1.00 14.84 -2.40
N LYS A 78 -0.94 14.33 -3.63
CA LYS A 78 -1.96 13.40 -4.16
C LYS A 78 -2.02 12.10 -3.36
N SER A 79 -0.86 11.54 -2.99
CA SER A 79 -0.80 10.30 -2.19
C SER A 79 -1.43 10.50 -0.81
N PHE A 80 -1.13 11.61 -0.13
CA PHE A 80 -1.78 11.98 1.13
C PHE A 80 -3.30 12.16 0.96
N GLY A 81 -3.73 12.83 -0.11
CA GLY A 81 -5.13 12.99 -0.44
C GLY A 81 -5.84 11.64 -0.61
N TYR A 82 -5.28 10.74 -1.40
CA TYR A 82 -5.84 9.38 -1.57
C TYR A 82 -5.85 8.59 -0.26
N ALA A 83 -4.78 8.67 0.53
CA ALA A 83 -4.72 8.00 1.83
C ALA A 83 -5.81 8.52 2.78
N LEU A 84 -6.00 9.84 2.86
CA LEU A 84 -7.02 10.46 3.70
C LEU A 84 -8.43 10.03 3.28
N VAL A 85 -8.75 10.14 1.97
CA VAL A 85 -10.06 9.74 1.43
C VAL A 85 -10.32 8.26 1.69
N THR A 86 -9.33 7.40 1.45
CA THR A 86 -9.41 5.95 1.70
C THR A 86 -9.68 5.67 3.18
N THR A 87 -8.94 6.32 4.08
CA THR A 87 -9.09 6.11 5.53
C THR A 87 -10.48 6.53 6.01
N LEU A 88 -10.97 7.69 5.57
CA LEU A 88 -12.31 8.17 5.92
C LEU A 88 -13.40 7.24 5.35
N ALA A 89 -13.26 6.80 4.10
CA ALA A 89 -14.20 5.87 3.49
C ALA A 89 -14.20 4.51 4.21
N CYS A 90 -13.02 3.97 4.55
CA CYS A 90 -12.92 2.76 5.36
C CYS A 90 -13.58 2.91 6.72
N LEU A 91 -13.36 4.03 7.41
CA LEU A 91 -13.96 4.30 8.72
C LEU A 91 -15.48 4.38 8.64
N LEU A 92 -16.01 5.10 7.64
CA LEU A 92 -17.45 5.24 7.41
C LEU A 92 -18.13 3.90 7.11
N LEU A 93 -17.46 3.02 6.38
CA LEU A 93 -17.99 1.69 6.03
C LEU A 93 -17.76 0.67 7.17
N ALA A 94 -16.61 0.69 7.80
CA ALA A 94 -16.25 -0.27 8.84
C ALA A 94 -17.06 -0.06 10.13
N TYR A 95 -17.32 1.18 10.53
CA TYR A 95 -18.01 1.50 11.78
C TYR A 95 -19.42 0.88 11.88
N PRO A 96 -20.33 1.05 10.90
CA PRO A 96 -21.66 0.42 10.97
C PRO A 96 -21.55 -1.11 10.91
N VAL A 97 -20.62 -1.67 10.14
CA VAL A 97 -20.43 -3.12 10.06
C VAL A 97 -19.89 -3.68 11.38
N ALA A 98 -18.89 -3.04 11.97
CA ALA A 98 -18.34 -3.43 13.27
C ALA A 98 -19.40 -3.35 14.39
N THR A 99 -20.22 -2.29 14.43
CA THR A 99 -21.29 -2.14 15.42
C THR A 99 -22.40 -3.18 15.26
N THR A 100 -22.78 -3.51 14.03
CA THR A 100 -23.73 -4.59 13.76
C THR A 100 -23.18 -5.95 14.16
N LEU A 101 -21.88 -6.20 13.88
CA LEU A 101 -21.17 -7.41 14.26
C LEU A 101 -21.09 -7.57 15.79
N ALA A 102 -20.78 -6.48 16.51
CA ALA A 102 -20.69 -6.48 17.95
C ALA A 102 -22.04 -6.77 18.64
N ARG A 103 -23.16 -6.32 18.04
CA ARG A 103 -24.51 -6.51 18.53
C ARG A 103 -25.18 -7.79 18.02
N ALA A 104 -24.56 -8.51 17.09
CA ALA A 104 -25.13 -9.71 16.51
C ALA A 104 -25.26 -10.83 17.54
N PRO A 105 -26.37 -11.60 17.55
CA PRO A 105 -26.51 -12.77 18.42
C PRO A 105 -25.44 -13.82 18.10
N ALA A 106 -25.00 -14.56 19.12
CA ALA A 106 -23.90 -15.53 19.02
C ALA A 106 -24.03 -16.51 17.85
N LYS A 107 -25.26 -16.86 17.48
CA LYS A 107 -25.55 -17.76 16.35
C LYS A 107 -25.08 -17.19 15.00
N TRP A 108 -25.21 -15.88 14.78
CA TRP A 108 -24.89 -15.22 13.51
C TRP A 108 -23.51 -14.55 13.52
N ARG A 109 -22.97 -14.23 14.70
CA ARG A 109 -21.68 -13.54 14.86
C ARG A 109 -20.54 -14.26 14.13
N ASN A 110 -20.43 -15.58 14.34
CA ASN A 110 -19.35 -16.36 13.71
C ASN A 110 -19.47 -16.39 12.20
N LEU A 111 -20.67 -16.48 11.65
CA LEU A 111 -20.92 -16.42 10.20
C LEU A 111 -20.57 -15.05 9.63
N LEU A 112 -20.95 -13.95 10.31
CA LEU A 112 -20.64 -12.60 9.89
C LEU A 112 -19.12 -12.33 9.92
N ILE A 113 -18.42 -12.79 10.95
CA ILE A 113 -16.95 -12.71 11.02
C ILE A 113 -16.33 -13.47 9.84
N LEU A 114 -16.80 -14.69 9.56
CA LEU A 114 -16.33 -15.49 8.45
C LEU A 114 -16.53 -14.76 7.11
N LEU A 115 -17.70 -14.15 6.89
CA LEU A 115 -18.00 -13.39 5.67
C LEU A 115 -17.07 -12.17 5.49
N VAL A 116 -16.70 -11.50 6.59
CA VAL A 116 -15.74 -10.38 6.55
C VAL A 116 -14.33 -10.85 6.22
N ILE A 117 -13.91 -12.01 6.74
CA ILE A 117 -12.56 -12.56 6.53
C ILE A 117 -12.45 -13.28 5.17
N LEU A 118 -13.52 -13.85 4.66
CA LEU A 118 -13.51 -14.70 3.45
C LEU A 118 -12.83 -14.02 2.24
N PRO A 119 -13.09 -12.75 1.91
CA PRO A 119 -12.37 -12.05 0.85
C PRO A 119 -10.86 -11.98 1.08
N PHE A 120 -10.41 -11.97 2.33
CA PHE A 120 -9.00 -11.88 2.66
C PHE A 120 -8.21 -13.17 2.33
N TRP A 121 -8.86 -14.32 2.33
CA TRP A 121 -8.23 -15.60 1.96
C TRP A 121 -7.90 -15.69 0.47
N SER A 122 -8.49 -14.85 -0.37
CA SER A 122 -8.13 -14.80 -1.78
C SER A 122 -6.82 -14.03 -1.99
N ASN A 123 -6.03 -14.45 -2.98
CA ASN A 123 -4.80 -13.77 -3.35
C ASN A 123 -5.08 -12.31 -3.77
N LEU A 124 -4.20 -11.38 -3.34
CA LEU A 124 -4.33 -9.96 -3.68
C LEU A 124 -4.38 -9.72 -5.19
N LEU A 125 -3.55 -10.43 -5.97
CA LEU A 125 -3.53 -10.29 -7.43
C LEU A 125 -4.88 -10.67 -8.05
N VAL A 126 -5.48 -11.80 -7.61
CA VAL A 126 -6.79 -12.24 -8.10
C VAL A 126 -7.85 -11.16 -7.82
N ARG A 127 -7.82 -10.53 -6.65
CA ARG A 127 -8.73 -9.42 -6.30
C ARG A 127 -8.54 -8.21 -7.20
N VAL A 128 -7.30 -7.81 -7.44
CA VAL A 128 -6.99 -6.67 -8.33
C VAL A 128 -7.45 -6.97 -9.76
N TYR A 129 -7.19 -8.17 -10.30
CA TYR A 129 -7.68 -8.56 -11.62
C TYR A 129 -9.21 -8.60 -11.69
N ALA A 130 -9.89 -9.09 -10.65
CA ALA A 130 -11.35 -9.08 -10.60
C ALA A 130 -11.90 -7.65 -10.70
N TRP A 131 -11.32 -6.69 -9.96
CA TRP A 131 -11.67 -5.27 -10.07
C TRP A 131 -11.39 -4.70 -11.45
N MET A 132 -10.26 -5.05 -12.07
CA MET A 132 -9.94 -4.61 -13.44
C MET A 132 -11.00 -5.09 -14.44
N ILE A 133 -11.45 -6.35 -14.33
CA ILE A 133 -12.50 -6.90 -15.19
C ILE A 133 -13.85 -6.18 -14.94
N ILE A 134 -14.22 -5.97 -13.68
CA ILE A 134 -15.50 -5.34 -13.30
C ILE A 134 -15.56 -3.86 -13.76
N LEU A 135 -14.43 -3.14 -13.63
CA LEU A 135 -14.32 -1.72 -13.97
C LEU A 135 -13.94 -1.48 -15.45
N SER A 136 -13.61 -2.53 -16.22
CA SER A 136 -13.29 -2.40 -17.65
C SER A 136 -14.45 -1.76 -18.43
N PRO A 137 -14.22 -1.19 -19.61
CA PRO A 137 -15.29 -0.59 -20.43
C PRO A 137 -16.43 -1.58 -20.74
N SER A 138 -16.11 -2.87 -20.88
CA SER A 138 -17.08 -3.96 -21.08
C SER A 138 -17.53 -4.62 -19.76
N GLY A 139 -17.04 -4.16 -18.62
CA GLY A 139 -17.33 -4.70 -17.31
C GLY A 139 -18.78 -4.43 -16.86
N ALA A 140 -19.27 -5.30 -15.96
CA ALA A 140 -20.66 -5.24 -15.51
C ALA A 140 -20.98 -3.91 -14.82
N LEU A 141 -20.08 -3.38 -13.99
CA LEU A 141 -20.29 -2.13 -13.27
C LEU A 141 -20.31 -0.93 -14.22
N THR A 142 -19.32 -0.84 -15.12
CA THR A 142 -19.22 0.26 -16.10
C THR A 142 -20.42 0.27 -17.04
N ARG A 143 -20.87 -0.91 -17.53
CA ARG A 143 -22.07 -1.02 -18.37
C ARG A 143 -23.33 -0.63 -17.60
N GLY A 144 -23.48 -1.06 -16.35
CA GLY A 144 -24.63 -0.71 -15.53
C GLY A 144 -24.73 0.79 -15.28
N ILE A 145 -23.60 1.43 -14.94
CA ILE A 145 -23.55 2.89 -14.74
C ILE A 145 -23.82 3.64 -16.04
N ASN A 146 -23.21 3.21 -17.16
CA ASN A 146 -23.43 3.85 -18.45
C ASN A 146 -24.88 3.70 -18.95
N ALA A 147 -25.51 2.54 -18.72
CA ALA A 147 -26.92 2.36 -19.01
C ALA A 147 -27.82 3.30 -18.18
N ALA A 148 -27.47 3.52 -16.91
CA ALA A 148 -28.18 4.50 -16.08
C ALA A 148 -27.94 5.94 -16.56
N LEU A 149 -26.71 6.29 -16.95
CA LEU A 149 -26.36 7.62 -17.47
C LEU A 149 -27.07 7.91 -18.80
N ASP A 150 -27.23 6.92 -19.66
CA ASP A 150 -27.91 7.01 -20.94
C ASP A 150 -29.40 7.39 -20.74
N LEU A 151 -30.05 6.88 -19.67
CA LEU A 151 -31.42 7.29 -19.30
C LEU A 151 -31.56 8.79 -18.99
N PHE A 152 -30.45 9.43 -18.56
CA PHE A 152 -30.37 10.87 -18.27
C PHE A 152 -29.75 11.68 -19.42
N GLY A 153 -29.43 11.06 -20.55
CA GLY A 153 -28.76 11.70 -21.69
C GLY A 153 -27.33 12.12 -21.43
N ALA A 154 -26.66 11.52 -20.44
CA ALA A 154 -25.28 11.83 -20.09
C ALA A 154 -24.29 10.97 -20.90
N GLN A 155 -23.08 11.50 -21.13
CA GLN A 155 -22.06 10.78 -21.89
C GLN A 155 -21.55 9.56 -21.12
N PRO A 156 -21.19 8.45 -21.82
CA PRO A 156 -20.63 7.27 -21.19
C PRO A 156 -19.27 7.58 -20.56
N ILE A 157 -19.03 7.03 -19.37
CA ILE A 157 -17.78 7.18 -18.62
C ILE A 157 -16.98 5.89 -18.61
N SER A 158 -15.66 6.00 -18.56
CA SER A 158 -14.76 4.89 -18.27
C SER A 158 -14.34 4.94 -16.80
N LEU A 159 -14.56 3.87 -16.06
CA LEU A 159 -14.18 3.78 -14.65
C LEU A 159 -12.74 3.28 -14.49
N MET A 160 -12.22 2.53 -15.46
CA MET A 160 -10.89 1.95 -15.40
C MET A 160 -9.81 3.04 -15.50
N PHE A 161 -8.73 2.90 -14.74
CA PHE A 161 -7.61 3.85 -14.65
C PHE A 161 -7.99 5.25 -14.15
N THR A 162 -9.09 5.37 -13.41
CA THR A 162 -9.50 6.62 -12.78
C THR A 162 -9.09 6.67 -11.30
N PRO A 163 -8.99 7.87 -10.69
CA PRO A 163 -8.82 8.02 -9.25
C PRO A 163 -9.87 7.28 -8.44
N PHE A 164 -11.10 7.18 -8.96
CA PHE A 164 -12.19 6.42 -8.35
C PHE A 164 -11.85 4.93 -8.24
N ALA A 165 -11.35 4.31 -9.31
CA ALA A 165 -10.96 2.91 -9.30
C ALA A 165 -9.84 2.63 -8.28
N VAL A 166 -8.87 3.54 -8.19
CA VAL A 166 -7.77 3.44 -7.20
C VAL A 166 -8.33 3.49 -5.79
N ILE A 167 -9.16 4.49 -5.46
CA ILE A 167 -9.74 4.64 -4.12
C ILE A 167 -10.61 3.42 -3.79
N LEU A 168 -11.42 2.93 -4.73
CA LEU A 168 -12.28 1.76 -4.53
C LEU A 168 -11.46 0.51 -4.15
N CYS A 169 -10.39 0.24 -4.88
CA CYS A 169 -9.48 -0.86 -4.58
C CYS A 169 -8.76 -0.65 -3.24
N MET A 170 -8.29 0.58 -2.96
CA MET A 170 -7.62 0.93 -1.72
C MET A 170 -8.54 0.85 -0.50
N VAL A 171 -9.83 1.07 -0.65
CA VAL A 171 -10.83 0.88 0.43
C VAL A 171 -11.09 -0.60 0.65
N TYR A 172 -11.28 -1.36 -0.43
CA TYR A 172 -11.65 -2.78 -0.35
C TYR A 172 -10.59 -3.65 0.36
N VAL A 173 -9.30 -3.38 0.14
CA VAL A 173 -8.22 -4.21 0.67
C VAL A 173 -8.09 -4.12 2.20
N PRO A 174 -8.03 -2.94 2.84
CA PRO A 174 -7.86 -2.82 4.29
C PRO A 174 -9.19 -2.90 5.07
N LEU A 175 -10.35 -2.89 4.39
CA LEU A 175 -11.65 -2.87 5.06
C LEU A 175 -11.83 -3.97 6.13
N PRO A 176 -11.47 -5.26 5.89
CA PRO A 176 -11.58 -6.30 6.92
C PRO A 176 -10.77 -6.00 8.18
N PHE A 177 -9.58 -5.41 8.02
CA PHE A 177 -8.72 -5.03 9.16
C PHE A 177 -9.29 -3.86 9.99
N MET A 178 -10.13 -3.02 9.38
CA MET A 178 -10.81 -1.92 10.09
C MET A 178 -12.10 -2.39 10.80
N ILE A 179 -12.69 -3.50 10.36
CA ILE A 179 -13.94 -4.05 10.92
C ILE A 179 -13.67 -4.92 12.15
N LEU A 180 -12.52 -5.63 12.19
CA LEU A 180 -12.20 -6.72 13.15
C LEU A 180 -11.22 -6.37 14.30
N PRO A 181 -10.91 -5.15 14.68
CA PRO A 181 -10.08 -4.87 15.85
C PRO A 181 -10.77 -5.25 17.17
#